data_e76a4a8ed8f30eee85bf552788d66129
#
_entry.id   e76a4a8ed8f30eee85bf552788d66129
#
_cell.length_a   1.000
_cell.length_b   1.000
_cell.length_c   1.000
_cell.angle_alpha   90.00
_cell.angle_beta   90.00
_cell.angle_gamma   90.00
#
_symmetry.space_group_name_H-M   'P 1'
#
loop_
_entity.id
_entity.type
_entity.pdbx_description
1 polymer ?
#
loop_
_entity_poly.entity_id
_entity_poly.type
_entity_poly.pdbx_seq_one_letter_code
_entity_poly.pdbx_strand_id
1 'polypeptide(L)'
;MVSIIDTFNKIQTTIFPMVKLIDTLLGRTSTTTEDDYMDLDLESFEESQASAPAMFVKIATVGDIKDSPQIKDEVYNGNIVIVDIGRLKQDKVMYERVLKDLKEVAKDVNGDIIGLGDQRYVVITPMSVKISREKIGGVV
;
A
#
# COMPACT_ATOMS: atom_id res chain seq x y z
N MET A 1 24.19 20.30 36.06
CA MET A 1 23.82 20.78 34.75
C MET A 1 24.17 19.86 33.60
N VAL A 2 25.19 19.14 33.81
CA VAL A 2 25.52 18.03 32.91
C VAL A 2 24.35 17.07 32.83
N SER A 3 23.56 17.04 33.87
CA SER A 3 22.50 16.07 34.07
C SER A 3 21.37 16.12 33.03
N ILE A 4 21.08 17.30 32.46
CA ILE A 4 19.98 17.36 31.49
C ILE A 4 20.35 16.73 30.17
N ILE A 5 21.51 17.06 29.66
CA ILE A 5 21.99 16.50 28.41
C ILE A 5 22.31 15.02 28.59
N ASP A 6 22.91 14.66 29.71
CA ASP A 6 23.19 13.27 30.02
C ASP A 6 21.91 12.46 30.22
N THR A 7 20.93 13.06 30.87
CA THR A 7 19.63 12.42 31.03
C THR A 7 18.93 12.28 29.67
N PHE A 8 19.02 13.30 28.84
CA PHE A 8 18.45 13.25 27.49
C PHE A 8 19.13 12.18 26.65
N ASN A 9 20.44 12.15 26.67
CA ASN A 9 21.19 11.13 25.93
C ASN A 9 20.91 9.73 26.46
N LYS A 10 20.79 9.62 27.79
CA LYS A 10 20.46 8.36 28.45
C LYS A 10 19.06 7.93 28.10
N ILE A 11 18.14 8.85 28.02
CA ILE A 11 16.75 8.59 27.60
C ILE A 11 16.74 8.13 26.15
N GLN A 12 17.50 8.80 25.29
CA GLN A 12 17.60 8.41 23.89
C GLN A 12 18.23 7.02 23.74
N THR A 13 19.27 6.77 24.50
CA THR A 13 19.95 5.47 24.47
C THR A 13 19.07 4.37 25.03
N THR A 14 18.24 4.70 26.02
CA THR A 14 17.34 3.74 26.63
C THR A 14 16.04 3.60 25.85
N ILE A 15 15.50 4.69 25.36
CA ILE A 15 14.23 4.71 24.63
C ILE A 15 14.43 4.14 23.23
N PHE A 16 15.54 4.42 22.60
CA PHE A 16 15.76 3.99 21.23
C PHE A 16 15.76 2.47 21.08
N PRO A 17 16.49 1.71 21.93
CA PRO A 17 16.36 0.25 21.91
C PRO A 17 14.97 -0.23 22.35
N MET A 18 14.36 0.48 23.29
CA MET A 18 13.00 0.13 23.73
C MET A 18 11.97 0.40 22.64
N VAL A 19 12.09 1.52 21.93
CA VAL A 19 11.23 1.83 20.81
C VAL A 19 11.39 0.77 19.71
N LYS A 20 12.64 0.36 19.47
CA LYS A 20 12.91 -0.69 18.50
C LYS A 20 12.32 -2.02 18.95
N LEU A 21 12.39 -2.31 20.23
CA LEU A 21 11.78 -3.50 20.80
C LEU A 21 10.26 -3.41 20.78
N ILE A 22 9.73 -2.24 21.08
CA ILE A 22 8.29 -1.99 21.03
C ILE A 22 7.79 -2.06 19.61
N ASP A 23 8.54 -1.53 18.65
CA ASP A 23 8.19 -1.65 17.24
C ASP A 23 8.16 -3.10 16.80
N THR A 24 9.09 -3.90 17.30
CA THR A 24 9.09 -5.32 17.02
C THR A 24 7.90 -6.01 17.65
N LEU A 25 7.56 -5.63 18.87
CA LEU A 25 6.40 -6.17 19.56
C LEU A 25 5.10 -5.64 19.00
N LEU A 26 5.05 -4.35 18.70
CA LEU A 26 3.88 -3.72 18.11
C LEU A 26 3.71 -4.14 16.65
N GLY A 27 4.80 -4.37 15.95
CA GLY A 27 4.76 -4.95 14.63
C GLY A 27 4.11 -6.32 14.66
N ARG A 28 4.26 -7.05 15.76
CA ARG A 28 3.56 -8.32 15.95
C ARG A 28 2.11 -8.11 16.35
N THR A 29 1.83 -7.06 17.10
CA THR A 29 0.45 -6.78 17.50
C THR A 29 -0.34 -6.07 16.42
N SER A 30 0.33 -5.40 15.53
CA SER A 30 -0.32 -4.86 14.33
C SER A 30 -0.55 -5.94 13.28
N THR A 31 -0.39 -7.18 13.63
CA THR A 31 -0.66 -8.33 12.78
C THR A 31 -2.11 -8.40 12.32
N THR A 32 -2.98 -7.62 12.91
CA THR A 32 -4.34 -7.52 12.41
C THR A 32 -4.42 -7.01 10.98
N THR A 33 -3.42 -6.22 10.57
CA THR A 33 -3.33 -5.79 9.18
C THR A 33 -2.69 -6.85 8.30
N GLU A 34 -2.02 -7.81 8.89
CA GLU A 34 -1.39 -8.89 8.16
C GLU A 34 -2.37 -9.94 7.68
N ASP A 35 -3.60 -9.90 8.14
CA ASP A 35 -4.64 -10.77 7.63
C ASP A 35 -4.90 -10.52 6.14
N ASP A 36 -4.56 -9.34 5.65
CA ASP A 36 -4.78 -8.97 4.27
C ASP A 36 -3.62 -9.35 3.35
N TYR A 37 -2.41 -9.43 3.88
CA TYR A 37 -1.24 -9.82 3.09
C TYR A 37 -0.16 -10.37 4.01
N MET A 38 0.62 -11.26 3.46
CA MET A 38 1.68 -11.94 4.21
C MET A 38 2.93 -11.09 4.22
N ASP A 39 3.46 -10.86 5.42
CA ASP A 39 4.73 -10.18 5.57
C ASP A 39 5.85 -11.20 5.37
N LEU A 40 6.55 -11.06 4.28
CA LEU A 40 7.68 -11.91 3.97
C LEU A 40 8.95 -11.32 4.58
N ASP A 41 9.95 -12.16 4.78
CA ASP A 41 11.23 -11.72 5.33
C ASP A 41 11.92 -10.81 4.32
N LEU A 42 11.77 -9.51 4.52
CA LEU A 42 12.31 -8.49 3.64
C LEU A 42 13.70 -8.01 4.06
N GLU A 43 14.16 -8.37 5.26
CA GLU A 43 15.43 -7.85 5.77
C GLU A 43 16.59 -8.24 4.87
N SER A 44 16.65 -9.51 4.50
CA SER A 44 17.71 -9.97 3.61
C SER A 44 17.56 -9.39 2.20
N PHE A 45 16.34 -9.10 1.81
CA PHE A 45 16.04 -8.51 0.51
C PHE A 45 16.44 -7.03 0.48
N GLU A 46 16.15 -6.31 1.56
CA GLU A 46 16.52 -4.89 1.66
C GLU A 46 18.03 -4.70 1.70
N GLU A 47 18.75 -5.57 2.38
CA GLU A 47 20.19 -5.51 2.44
C GLU A 47 20.84 -5.71 1.07
N SER A 48 20.21 -6.47 0.20
CA SER A 48 20.74 -6.70 -1.13
C SER A 48 20.46 -5.56 -2.09
N GLN A 49 19.54 -4.67 -1.73
CA GLN A 49 19.17 -3.54 -2.58
C GLN A 49 19.82 -2.26 -2.10
N ALA A 50 20.92 -1.90 -2.76
CA ALA A 50 21.67 -0.71 -2.39
C ALA A 50 21.05 0.59 -2.89
N SER A 51 20.01 0.55 -3.74
CA SER A 51 19.40 1.73 -4.31
C SER A 51 17.93 1.82 -3.94
N ALA A 52 17.40 3.06 -3.91
CA ALA A 52 15.99 3.28 -3.69
C ALA A 52 15.18 2.63 -4.83
N PRO A 53 14.03 2.06 -4.53
CA PRO A 53 13.17 1.46 -5.55
C PRO A 53 12.67 2.50 -6.54
N ALA A 54 12.51 2.11 -7.81
CA ALA A 54 11.97 2.98 -8.84
C ALA A 54 10.47 3.24 -8.66
N MET A 55 9.75 2.30 -8.09
CA MET A 55 8.32 2.44 -7.82
C MET A 55 7.92 1.49 -6.71
N PHE A 56 6.79 1.79 -6.11
CA PHE A 56 6.18 0.94 -5.08
C PHE A 56 4.88 0.34 -5.59
N VAL A 57 4.53 -0.81 -5.04
CA VAL A 57 3.17 -1.33 -5.10
C VAL A 57 2.51 -0.99 -3.79
N LYS A 58 1.50 -0.15 -3.83
CA LYS A 58 0.79 0.30 -2.64
C LYS A 58 -0.59 -0.33 -2.58
N ILE A 59 -1.04 -0.58 -1.37
CA ILE A 59 -2.33 -1.21 -1.12
C ILE A 59 -3.24 -0.18 -0.47
N ALA A 60 -4.43 -0.02 -1.00
CA ALA A 60 -5.42 0.92 -0.50
C ALA A 60 -6.74 0.20 -0.25
N THR A 61 -7.46 0.67 0.74
CA THR A 61 -8.84 0.23 0.98
C THR A 61 -9.72 1.45 0.83
N VAL A 62 -10.77 1.32 0.03
CA VAL A 62 -11.69 2.42 -0.23
C VAL A 62 -13.02 2.13 0.46
N GLY A 63 -13.41 3.04 1.34
CA GLY A 63 -14.73 3.01 1.97
C GLY A 63 -15.64 4.13 1.49
N ASP A 64 -15.08 5.13 0.81
CA ASP A 64 -15.82 6.30 0.35
C ASP A 64 -15.10 6.91 -0.85
N ILE A 65 -15.82 7.70 -1.61
CA ILE A 65 -15.27 8.42 -2.76
C ILE A 65 -14.13 9.39 -2.36
N LYS A 66 -14.09 9.79 -1.10
CA LYS A 66 -13.05 10.68 -0.58
C LYS A 66 -11.66 10.06 -0.63
N ASP A 67 -11.59 8.75 -0.76
CA ASP A 67 -10.31 8.05 -0.78
C ASP A 67 -9.65 8.08 -2.16
N SER A 68 -10.41 8.41 -3.19
CA SER A 68 -9.92 8.41 -4.57
C SER A 68 -8.76 9.39 -4.84
N PRO A 69 -8.77 10.62 -4.28
CA PRO A 69 -7.67 11.55 -4.52
C PRO A 69 -6.32 11.05 -4.04
N GLN A 70 -6.27 10.34 -2.92
CA GLN A 70 -5.02 9.78 -2.42
C GLN A 70 -4.47 8.71 -3.37
N ILE A 71 -5.35 7.90 -3.92
CA ILE A 71 -4.97 6.89 -4.91
C ILE A 71 -4.43 7.56 -6.17
N LYS A 72 -5.09 8.61 -6.61
CA LYS A 72 -4.67 9.39 -7.77
C LYS A 72 -3.25 9.94 -7.58
N ASP A 73 -2.98 10.51 -6.41
CA ASP A 73 -1.66 11.05 -6.10
C ASP A 73 -0.57 9.99 -6.18
N GLU A 74 -0.85 8.80 -5.65
CA GLU A 74 0.11 7.70 -5.69
C GLU A 74 0.39 7.23 -7.10
N VAL A 75 -0.64 7.15 -7.93
CA VAL A 75 -0.47 6.75 -9.32
C VAL A 75 0.28 7.82 -10.10
N TYR A 76 0.00 9.09 -9.83
CA TYR A 76 0.76 10.20 -10.41
C TYR A 76 2.23 10.15 -10.02
N ASN A 77 2.53 9.72 -8.81
CA ASN A 77 3.90 9.57 -8.34
C ASN A 77 4.63 8.39 -8.98
N GLY A 78 3.96 7.64 -9.82
CA GLY A 78 4.56 6.52 -10.53
C GLY A 78 4.44 5.19 -9.81
N ASN A 79 3.54 5.07 -8.87
CA ASN A 79 3.33 3.85 -8.10
C ASN A 79 2.15 3.04 -8.63
N ILE A 80 2.20 1.74 -8.41
CA ILE A 80 1.09 0.83 -8.68
C ILE A 80 0.23 0.77 -7.42
N VAL A 81 -1.08 0.89 -7.56
CA VAL A 81 -1.98 0.81 -6.42
C VAL A 81 -2.95 -0.35 -6.59
N ILE A 82 -3.01 -1.22 -5.60
CA ILE A 82 -4.00 -2.29 -5.50
C ILE A 82 -5.07 -1.81 -4.54
N VAL A 83 -6.28 -1.65 -5.04
CA VAL A 83 -7.37 -1.03 -4.30
C VAL A 83 -8.40 -2.08 -3.92
N ASP A 84 -8.66 -2.23 -2.63
CA ASP A 84 -9.73 -3.09 -2.14
C ASP A 84 -11.02 -2.27 -2.05
N ILE A 85 -11.99 -2.62 -2.87
CA ILE A 85 -13.30 -1.98 -2.90
C ILE A 85 -14.40 -2.93 -2.41
N GLY A 86 -14.01 -4.00 -1.75
CA GLY A 86 -14.96 -5.03 -1.31
C GLY A 86 -16.03 -4.51 -0.38
N ARG A 87 -15.71 -3.53 0.45
CA ARG A 87 -16.67 -2.93 1.37
C ARG A 87 -17.81 -2.22 0.66
N LEU A 88 -17.57 -1.75 -0.56
CA LEU A 88 -18.56 -0.98 -1.32
C LEU A 88 -19.58 -1.86 -2.01
N LYS A 89 -19.36 -3.18 -2.03
CA LYS A 89 -20.28 -4.09 -2.74
C LYS A 89 -21.70 -4.08 -2.16
N GLN A 90 -21.84 -3.68 -0.91
CA GLN A 90 -23.16 -3.58 -0.27
C GLN A 90 -23.91 -2.33 -0.70
N ASP A 91 -23.21 -1.34 -1.20
CA ASP A 91 -23.79 -0.10 -1.71
C ASP A 91 -23.46 0.02 -3.19
N LYS A 92 -24.36 -0.46 -4.02
CA LYS A 92 -24.13 -0.52 -5.45
C LYS A 92 -23.87 0.84 -6.08
N VAL A 93 -24.58 1.86 -5.63
CA VAL A 93 -24.42 3.22 -6.16
C VAL A 93 -23.02 3.75 -5.85
N MET A 94 -22.58 3.60 -4.60
CA MET A 94 -21.25 4.03 -4.20
C MET A 94 -20.16 3.21 -4.91
N TYR A 95 -20.38 1.91 -5.03
CA TYR A 95 -19.45 1.03 -5.74
C TYR A 95 -19.23 1.49 -7.18
N GLU A 96 -20.30 1.71 -7.92
CA GLU A 96 -20.21 2.14 -9.30
C GLU A 96 -19.56 3.52 -9.43
N ARG A 97 -19.86 4.40 -8.49
CA ARG A 97 -19.31 5.75 -8.49
C ARG A 97 -17.81 5.75 -8.23
N VAL A 98 -17.37 4.98 -7.24
CA VAL A 98 -15.93 4.84 -6.94
C VAL A 98 -15.22 4.16 -8.11
N LEU A 99 -15.80 3.11 -8.66
CA LEU A 99 -15.20 2.42 -9.80
C LEU A 99 -15.04 3.36 -11.00
N LYS A 100 -16.03 4.19 -11.27
CA LYS A 100 -15.95 5.20 -12.32
C LYS A 100 -14.82 6.19 -12.04
N ASP A 101 -14.71 6.63 -10.79
CA ASP A 101 -13.69 7.58 -10.36
C ASP A 101 -12.29 6.99 -10.55
N LEU A 102 -12.11 5.73 -10.18
CA LEU A 102 -10.83 5.04 -10.37
C LEU A 102 -10.48 4.87 -11.85
N LYS A 103 -11.47 4.62 -12.69
CA LYS A 103 -11.25 4.57 -14.13
C LYS A 103 -10.79 5.91 -14.68
N GLU A 104 -11.37 6.99 -14.18
CA GLU A 104 -10.96 8.34 -14.55
C GLU A 104 -9.53 8.64 -14.11
N VAL A 105 -9.15 8.17 -12.91
CA VAL A 105 -7.77 8.30 -12.43
C VAL A 105 -6.80 7.63 -13.40
N ALA A 106 -7.08 6.40 -13.79
CA ALA A 106 -6.23 5.67 -14.73
C ALA A 106 -6.12 6.40 -16.06
N LYS A 107 -7.23 6.94 -16.53
CA LYS A 107 -7.26 7.71 -17.79
C LYS A 107 -6.44 9.00 -17.68
N ASP A 108 -6.58 9.72 -16.58
CA ASP A 108 -5.89 10.99 -16.37
C ASP A 108 -4.37 10.81 -16.35
N VAL A 109 -3.89 9.72 -15.81
CA VAL A 109 -2.45 9.43 -15.72
C VAL A 109 -1.93 8.67 -16.95
N ASN A 110 -2.80 8.36 -17.92
CA ASN A 110 -2.47 7.49 -19.04
C ASN A 110 -1.95 6.11 -18.58
N GLY A 111 -2.45 5.65 -17.46
CA GLY A 111 -2.12 4.35 -16.91
C GLY A 111 -3.07 3.27 -17.39
N ASP A 112 -3.14 2.22 -16.60
CA ASP A 112 -4.01 1.09 -16.91
C ASP A 112 -4.79 0.68 -15.66
N ILE A 113 -5.89 -0.03 -15.83
CA ILE A 113 -6.73 -0.46 -14.73
C ILE A 113 -7.36 -1.81 -15.04
N ILE A 114 -7.43 -2.68 -14.04
CA ILE A 114 -8.08 -3.97 -14.15
C ILE A 114 -8.70 -4.36 -12.82
N GLY A 115 -9.82 -5.07 -12.89
CA GLY A 115 -10.45 -5.66 -11.72
C GLY A 115 -10.01 -7.10 -11.51
N LEU A 116 -9.82 -7.50 -10.27
CA LEU A 116 -9.45 -8.85 -9.88
C LEU A 116 -10.40 -9.34 -8.79
N GLY A 117 -10.51 -10.66 -8.67
CA GLY A 117 -11.24 -11.30 -7.60
C GLY A 117 -12.70 -10.87 -7.54
N ASP A 118 -13.46 -11.14 -8.57
CA ASP A 118 -14.86 -10.74 -8.71
C ASP A 118 -15.05 -9.22 -8.54
N GLN A 119 -14.05 -8.48 -8.99
CA GLN A 119 -14.05 -7.02 -8.90
C GLN A 119 -14.00 -6.49 -7.46
N ARG A 120 -13.50 -7.31 -6.55
CA ARG A 120 -13.20 -6.84 -5.19
C ARG A 120 -11.96 -5.97 -5.16
N TYR A 121 -10.98 -6.31 -5.98
CA TYR A 121 -9.74 -5.57 -6.08
C TYR A 121 -9.62 -4.91 -7.43
N VAL A 122 -9.06 -3.72 -7.43
CA VAL A 122 -8.79 -2.97 -8.64
C VAL A 122 -7.31 -2.62 -8.63
N VAL A 123 -6.62 -2.94 -9.71
CA VAL A 123 -5.21 -2.59 -9.85
C VAL A 123 -5.12 -1.42 -10.81
N ILE A 124 -4.48 -0.35 -10.34
CA ILE A 124 -4.23 0.84 -11.16
C ILE A 124 -2.74 1.01 -11.31
N THR A 125 -2.29 1.22 -12.52
CA THR A 125 -0.87 1.38 -12.82
C THR A 125 -0.60 2.75 -13.42
N PRO A 126 0.64 3.27 -13.22
CA PRO A 126 1.04 4.52 -13.87
C PRO A 126 1.31 4.31 -15.36
N MET A 127 1.60 5.39 -16.06
CA MET A 127 1.84 5.37 -17.49
C MET A 127 2.95 4.40 -17.90
N SER A 128 3.95 4.24 -17.05
CA SER A 128 5.11 3.40 -17.35
C SER A 128 4.83 1.89 -17.24
N VAL A 129 3.66 1.51 -16.74
CA VAL A 129 3.31 0.11 -16.51
C VAL A 129 2.01 -0.23 -17.22
N LYS A 130 2.04 -1.26 -18.02
CA LYS A 130 0.84 -1.79 -18.67
C LYS A 130 0.46 -3.12 -18.07
N ILE A 131 -0.82 -3.35 -17.90
CA ILE A 131 -1.34 -4.61 -17.38
C ILE A 131 -1.54 -5.57 -18.53
N SER A 132 -0.86 -6.70 -18.46
CA SER A 132 -1.11 -7.78 -19.41
C SER A 132 -2.39 -8.51 -19.00
N ARG A 133 -3.30 -8.67 -19.94
CA ARG A 133 -4.55 -9.38 -19.68
C ARG A 133 -4.44 -10.84 -20.04
N GLU A 134 -3.26 -11.25 -20.45
CA GLU A 134 -2.95 -12.63 -20.73
C GLU A 134 -2.76 -13.40 -19.43
N LYS A 135 -3.49 -14.49 -19.29
CA LYS A 135 -3.39 -15.32 -18.08
C LYS A 135 -2.27 -16.32 -18.21
N ILE A 136 -1.51 -16.46 -17.14
CA ILE A 136 -0.42 -17.43 -17.06
C ILE A 136 -0.89 -18.57 -16.16
N GLY A 137 -0.93 -19.78 -16.73
CA GLY A 137 -1.31 -20.95 -15.98
C GLY A 137 -2.79 -21.00 -15.62
N GLY A 138 -3.15 -21.93 -14.75
CA GLY A 138 -4.53 -22.04 -14.26
C GLY A 138 -5.54 -22.42 -15.31
N VAL A 139 -5.12 -22.96 -16.41
CA VAL A 139 -6.02 -23.41 -17.48
C VAL A 139 -6.59 -24.75 -17.11
N VAL A 140 -7.88 -24.85 -17.15
CA VAL A 140 -8.61 -26.09 -16.84
C VAL A 140 -9.18 -26.66 -18.12
#